data_5b96adb049fea378900152f4eaeb4cfa
#
_entry.id   5b96adb049fea378900152f4eaeb4cfa
#
_cell.length_a   1.000
_cell.length_b   1.000
_cell.length_c   1.000
_cell.angle_alpha   90.00
_cell.angle_beta   90.00
_cell.angle_gamma   90.00
#
_symmetry.space_group_name_H-M   'P 1'
#
loop_
_entity.id
_entity.type
_entity.pdbx_description
1 polymer ?
#
loop_
_entity_poly.entity_id
_entity_poly.type
_entity_poly.pdbx_seq_one_letter_code
_entity_poly.pdbx_strand_id
1 'polypeptide(L)'
;GMGSMLQKGGMPVGALPEVYNITEPERIIGVQKQFVAVGSDVIYANTFGANRHKMAKSGYSVQELIAAGIACARKACEGTQTKVALDIGPIGQLLEPLGTLTFEEAYDIFREEIRAGQDADLIVIETMTDLYETKAALLAAKENSGKPVICTMTFEPNLRTFTGCTVASAAMTLEGLGADAVGVNCSLGPDELYPIVEEMAKWTTLPLVVKPNAGLPDPVTGEYLVDPAEFANAVVKFAQLGVTVYGGCCGTTPAHIRAAYDLLEQTEIAKRENIQIPAAVCSASEVVLIDQPRIIGERINPTGKKRFKAALQANDMDYILDQAVQQ
;
A
#
# COMPACT_ATOMS: atom_id res chain seq x y z
N GLY A 1 9.66 9.90 5.81
CA GLY A 1 8.73 8.97 6.47
C GLY A 1 8.94 8.92 7.98
N MET A 2 7.95 8.41 8.71
CA MET A 2 7.99 8.35 10.20
C MET A 2 9.25 7.64 10.70
N GLY A 3 9.52 6.42 10.24
CA GLY A 3 10.70 5.65 10.67
C GLY A 3 12.03 6.39 10.46
N SER A 4 12.23 7.00 9.29
CA SER A 4 13.45 7.78 9.00
C SER A 4 13.61 8.98 9.92
N MET A 5 12.51 9.66 10.28
CA MET A 5 12.54 10.80 11.20
C MET A 5 12.85 10.35 12.63
N LEU A 6 12.29 9.24 13.07
CA LEU A 6 12.56 8.68 14.40
C LEU A 6 14.00 8.18 14.52
N GLN A 7 14.54 7.55 13.48
CA GLN A 7 15.95 7.12 13.45
C GLN A 7 16.91 8.30 13.51
N LYS A 8 16.66 9.37 12.74
CA LYS A 8 17.43 10.64 12.85
C LYS A 8 17.35 11.23 14.27
N GLY A 9 16.20 11.05 14.94
CA GLY A 9 15.98 11.43 16.33
C GLY A 9 16.59 10.45 17.37
N GLY A 10 17.38 9.46 16.96
CA GLY A 10 18.07 8.52 17.85
C GLY A 10 17.28 7.24 18.20
N MET A 11 16.24 6.88 17.43
CA MET A 11 15.60 5.57 17.60
C MET A 11 16.57 4.46 17.18
N PRO A 12 16.82 3.45 18.02
CA PRO A 12 17.70 2.33 17.69
C PRO A 12 17.22 1.54 16.46
N VAL A 13 18.16 1.01 15.69
CA VAL A 13 17.86 0.06 14.62
C VAL A 13 17.19 -1.19 15.20
N GLY A 14 16.08 -1.62 14.60
CA GLY A 14 15.30 -2.79 15.07
C GLY A 14 14.30 -2.47 16.19
N ALA A 15 14.23 -1.23 16.67
CA ALA A 15 13.14 -0.83 17.56
C ALA A 15 11.80 -0.84 16.82
N LEU A 16 10.72 -1.05 17.56
CA LEU A 16 9.35 -1.04 17.06
C LEU A 16 8.77 0.38 17.19
N PRO A 17 8.64 1.13 16.09
CA PRO A 17 8.18 2.53 16.17
C PRO A 17 6.83 2.69 16.85
N GLU A 18 5.94 1.71 16.71
CA GLU A 18 4.58 1.72 17.24
C GLU A 18 4.54 1.71 18.77
N VAL A 19 5.56 1.14 19.42
CA VAL A 19 5.68 1.12 20.89
C VAL A 19 5.86 2.54 21.44
N TYR A 20 6.51 3.44 20.67
CA TYR A 20 6.67 4.84 21.07
C TYR A 20 5.35 5.61 21.15
N ASN A 21 4.28 5.13 20.53
CA ASN A 21 2.94 5.71 20.71
C ASN A 21 2.52 5.74 22.17
N ILE A 22 2.99 4.76 22.96
CA ILE A 22 2.67 4.59 24.38
C ILE A 22 3.83 5.09 25.26
N THR A 23 5.06 4.72 24.94
CA THR A 23 6.21 4.98 25.80
C THR A 23 6.79 6.39 25.64
N GLU A 24 6.71 6.96 24.42
CA GLU A 24 7.25 8.29 24.09
C GLU A 24 6.29 9.09 23.18
N PRO A 25 5.00 9.28 23.56
CA PRO A 25 3.98 9.85 22.65
C PRO A 25 4.36 11.26 22.17
N GLU A 26 5.00 12.08 22.99
CA GLU A 26 5.40 13.44 22.60
C GLU A 26 6.43 13.44 21.45
N ARG A 27 7.22 12.38 21.32
CA ARG A 27 8.16 12.22 20.23
C ARG A 27 7.43 11.96 18.91
N ILE A 28 6.42 11.09 18.91
CA ILE A 28 5.56 10.81 17.75
C ILE A 28 4.79 12.06 17.35
N ILE A 29 4.12 12.70 18.30
CA ILE A 29 3.37 13.95 18.10
C ILE A 29 4.29 15.04 17.53
N GLY A 30 5.52 15.15 18.05
CA GLY A 30 6.50 16.12 17.57
C GLY A 30 6.88 15.93 16.10
N VAL A 31 7.03 14.70 15.63
CA VAL A 31 7.25 14.40 14.21
C VAL A 31 6.02 14.72 13.39
N GLN A 32 4.83 14.28 13.82
CA GLN A 32 3.57 14.50 13.10
C GLN A 32 3.25 15.99 12.96
N LYS A 33 3.44 16.79 14.02
CA LYS A 33 3.27 18.25 13.97
C LYS A 33 4.12 18.94 12.91
N GLN A 34 5.32 18.45 12.65
CA GLN A 34 6.17 19.01 11.61
C GLN A 34 5.55 18.83 10.21
N PHE A 35 4.91 17.69 9.94
CA PHE A 35 4.20 17.46 8.68
C PHE A 35 2.88 18.23 8.60
N VAL A 36 2.15 18.38 9.69
CA VAL A 36 0.96 19.25 9.77
C VAL A 36 1.33 20.69 9.47
N ALA A 37 2.42 21.18 10.07
CA ALA A 37 2.88 22.57 9.93
C ALA A 37 3.27 22.97 8.50
N VAL A 38 3.65 22.01 7.66
CA VAL A 38 3.96 22.26 6.23
C VAL A 38 2.74 22.12 5.31
N GLY A 39 1.54 21.93 5.86
CA GLY A 39 0.28 21.94 5.13
C GLY A 39 -0.20 20.59 4.62
N SER A 40 0.23 19.48 5.23
CA SER A 40 -0.29 18.16 4.85
C SER A 40 -1.79 18.05 5.11
N ASP A 41 -2.57 17.65 4.09
CA ASP A 41 -4.01 17.40 4.21
C ASP A 41 -4.33 16.14 5.00
N VAL A 42 -3.42 15.15 4.92
CA VAL A 42 -3.52 13.87 5.62
C VAL A 42 -2.19 13.55 6.28
N ILE A 43 -2.22 13.16 7.55
CA ILE A 43 -1.09 12.52 8.21
C ILE A 43 -1.44 11.09 8.61
N TYR A 44 -0.43 10.26 8.71
CA TYR A 44 -0.58 8.86 9.12
C TYR A 44 -0.40 8.71 10.61
N ALA A 45 -1.26 7.94 11.24
CA ALA A 45 -0.98 7.41 12.57
C ALA A 45 0.27 6.52 12.49
N ASN A 46 1.03 6.46 13.58
CA ASN A 46 2.22 5.62 13.62
C ASN A 46 1.81 4.16 13.92
N THR A 47 1.22 3.49 12.92
CA THR A 47 0.58 2.16 13.05
C THR A 47 0.99 1.17 11.96
N PHE A 48 1.93 1.52 11.09
CA PHE A 48 2.37 0.73 9.92
C PHE A 48 2.68 -0.74 10.22
N GLY A 49 3.29 -1.04 11.36
CA GLY A 49 3.62 -2.40 11.77
C GLY A 49 2.80 -2.91 12.94
N ALA A 50 1.69 -2.24 13.31
CA ALA A 50 0.93 -2.54 14.52
C ALA A 50 0.08 -3.82 14.45
N ASN A 51 0.55 -4.85 13.75
CA ASN A 51 -0.13 -6.14 13.67
C ASN A 51 0.39 -7.13 14.74
N ARG A 52 -0.46 -8.10 15.09
CA ARG A 52 -0.15 -9.08 16.14
C ARG A 52 1.11 -9.92 15.87
N HIS A 53 1.49 -10.10 14.59
CA HIS A 53 2.68 -10.84 14.23
C HIS A 53 3.97 -10.06 14.56
N LYS A 54 4.09 -8.84 14.04
CA LYS A 54 5.25 -7.97 14.32
C LYS A 54 5.33 -7.56 15.78
N MET A 55 4.18 -7.32 16.41
CA MET A 55 4.09 -6.84 17.80
C MET A 55 4.10 -7.94 18.85
N ALA A 56 4.25 -9.21 18.48
CA ALA A 56 4.19 -10.35 19.40
C ALA A 56 5.09 -10.25 20.64
N LYS A 57 6.18 -9.47 20.56
CA LYS A 57 7.15 -9.27 21.66
C LYS A 57 7.11 -7.86 22.25
N SER A 58 6.17 -7.03 21.85
CA SER A 58 6.09 -5.63 22.31
C SER A 58 5.61 -5.47 23.74
N GLY A 59 4.87 -6.43 24.24
CA GLY A 59 4.17 -6.36 25.54
C GLY A 59 2.84 -5.63 25.51
N TYR A 60 2.40 -5.14 24.33
CA TYR A 60 1.16 -4.41 24.11
C TYR A 60 0.27 -5.13 23.10
N SER A 61 -1.04 -4.97 23.23
CA SER A 61 -2.01 -5.45 22.25
C SER A 61 -2.05 -4.53 21.00
N VAL A 62 -2.53 -5.08 19.88
CA VAL A 62 -2.78 -4.33 18.65
C VAL A 62 -3.72 -3.14 18.93
N GLN A 63 -4.77 -3.37 19.70
CA GLN A 63 -5.73 -2.33 20.08
C GLN A 63 -5.07 -1.15 20.82
N GLU A 64 -4.20 -1.42 21.80
CA GLU A 64 -3.51 -0.37 22.57
C GLU A 64 -2.57 0.44 21.69
N LEU A 65 -1.79 -0.23 20.83
CA LEU A 65 -0.81 0.42 19.96
C LEU A 65 -1.50 1.31 18.91
N ILE A 66 -2.57 0.81 18.27
CA ILE A 66 -3.30 1.55 17.24
C ILE A 66 -4.08 2.72 17.86
N ALA A 67 -4.78 2.50 18.97
CA ALA A 67 -5.50 3.57 19.65
C ALA A 67 -4.55 4.70 20.10
N ALA A 68 -3.39 4.36 20.66
CA ALA A 68 -2.38 5.33 21.05
C ALA A 68 -1.80 6.07 19.83
N GLY A 69 -1.53 5.37 18.72
CA GLY A 69 -1.02 5.97 17.49
C GLY A 69 -2.00 6.99 16.88
N ILE A 70 -3.29 6.64 16.83
CA ILE A 70 -4.35 7.56 16.38
C ILE A 70 -4.48 8.74 17.33
N ALA A 71 -4.43 8.53 18.65
CA ALA A 71 -4.48 9.60 19.64
C ALA A 71 -3.32 10.59 19.48
N CYS A 72 -2.10 10.10 19.24
CA CYS A 72 -0.94 10.95 18.93
C CYS A 72 -1.20 11.81 17.68
N ALA A 73 -1.69 11.20 16.60
CA ALA A 73 -1.97 11.90 15.35
C ALA A 73 -3.10 12.93 15.52
N ARG A 74 -4.18 12.60 16.23
CA ARG A 74 -5.25 13.54 16.55
C ARG A 74 -4.72 14.76 17.32
N LYS A 75 -3.87 14.53 18.34
CA LYS A 75 -3.22 15.61 19.09
C LYS A 75 -2.29 16.47 18.23
N ALA A 76 -1.63 15.87 17.24
CA ALA A 76 -0.82 16.64 16.30
C ALA A 76 -1.64 17.51 15.35
N CYS A 77 -2.88 17.11 15.05
CA CYS A 77 -3.80 17.82 14.16
C CYS A 77 -4.72 18.82 14.87
N GLU A 78 -4.63 18.96 16.19
CA GLU A 78 -5.51 19.87 16.93
C GLU A 78 -5.49 21.29 16.35
N GLY A 79 -6.68 21.84 16.09
CA GLY A 79 -6.85 23.20 15.53
C GLY A 79 -6.63 23.29 14.01
N THR A 80 -6.46 22.17 13.31
CA THR A 80 -6.30 22.10 11.85
C THR A 80 -7.42 21.31 11.17
N GLN A 81 -7.45 21.30 9.84
CA GLN A 81 -8.36 20.45 9.04
C GLN A 81 -7.71 19.13 8.59
N THR A 82 -6.46 18.91 8.96
CA THR A 82 -5.68 17.72 8.57
C THR A 82 -6.37 16.44 9.06
N LYS A 83 -6.52 15.48 8.17
CA LYS A 83 -7.13 14.17 8.45
C LYS A 83 -6.10 13.18 8.97
N VAL A 84 -6.56 12.21 9.75
CA VAL A 84 -5.74 11.14 10.30
C VAL A 84 -6.05 9.83 9.58
N ALA A 85 -5.05 9.22 8.98
CA ALA A 85 -5.17 7.91 8.38
C ALA A 85 -4.69 6.80 9.33
N LEU A 86 -5.45 5.69 9.39
CA LEU A 86 -4.94 4.43 9.88
C LEU A 86 -3.94 3.90 8.85
N ASP A 87 -2.70 3.72 9.24
CA ASP A 87 -1.62 3.26 8.37
C ASP A 87 -1.40 1.75 8.58
N ILE A 88 -1.57 0.97 7.52
CA ILE A 88 -1.46 -0.49 7.49
C ILE A 88 -0.39 -0.90 6.50
N GLY A 89 0.67 -1.53 7.01
CA GLY A 89 1.73 -2.12 6.20
C GLY A 89 1.62 -3.63 6.09
N PRO A 90 2.57 -4.29 5.36
CA PRO A 90 2.63 -5.74 5.25
C PRO A 90 2.73 -6.44 6.61
N ILE A 91 2.18 -7.63 6.73
CA ILE A 91 2.24 -8.45 7.97
C ILE A 91 3.70 -8.81 8.30
N GLY A 92 4.54 -9.00 7.29
CA GLY A 92 5.92 -9.42 7.46
C GLY A 92 6.12 -10.93 7.32
N GLN A 93 5.12 -11.63 6.81
CA GLN A 93 5.17 -13.03 6.41
C GLN A 93 4.58 -13.19 5.01
N LEU A 94 5.15 -14.10 4.22
CA LEU A 94 4.59 -14.44 2.93
C LEU A 94 3.39 -15.39 3.09
N LEU A 95 2.37 -15.16 2.26
CA LEU A 95 1.21 -16.03 2.17
C LEU A 95 1.55 -17.32 1.39
N GLU A 96 0.77 -18.36 1.63
CA GLU A 96 0.81 -19.56 0.80
C GLU A 96 0.54 -19.25 -0.68
N PRO A 97 1.21 -19.93 -1.61
CA PRO A 97 2.17 -21.03 -1.42
C PRO A 97 3.63 -20.59 -1.24
N LEU A 98 3.94 -19.30 -1.28
CA LEU A 98 5.30 -18.77 -1.15
C LEU A 98 5.79 -18.77 0.30
N GLY A 99 4.90 -18.70 1.25
CA GLY A 99 5.13 -18.76 2.69
C GLY A 99 4.21 -19.75 3.37
N THR A 100 3.92 -19.49 4.64
CA THR A 100 3.12 -20.38 5.49
C THR A 100 1.84 -19.75 6.04
N LEU A 101 1.62 -18.44 5.76
CA LEU A 101 0.44 -17.73 6.25
C LEU A 101 -0.72 -17.97 5.29
N THR A 102 -1.85 -18.45 5.79
CA THR A 102 -3.05 -18.62 4.97
C THR A 102 -3.71 -17.26 4.67
N PHE A 103 -4.53 -17.20 3.63
CA PHE A 103 -5.27 -16.00 3.28
C PHE A 103 -6.23 -15.56 4.39
N GLU A 104 -6.91 -16.52 5.01
CA GLU A 104 -7.86 -16.32 6.10
C GLU A 104 -7.17 -15.77 7.35
N GLU A 105 -5.98 -16.27 7.68
CA GLU A 105 -5.19 -15.74 8.78
C GLU A 105 -4.71 -14.32 8.51
N ALA A 106 -4.27 -14.02 7.30
CA ALA A 106 -3.89 -12.67 6.88
C ALA A 106 -5.09 -11.71 6.97
N TYR A 107 -6.26 -12.13 6.45
CA TYR A 107 -7.50 -11.36 6.57
C TYR A 107 -7.85 -11.07 8.04
N ASP A 108 -7.74 -12.05 8.92
CA ASP A 108 -8.04 -11.92 10.35
C ASP A 108 -7.06 -10.97 11.06
N ILE A 109 -5.79 -10.95 10.67
CA ILE A 109 -4.79 -9.99 11.17
C ILE A 109 -5.20 -8.58 10.77
N PHE A 110 -5.45 -8.32 9.49
CA PHE A 110 -5.86 -7.00 9.01
C PHE A 110 -7.20 -6.55 9.59
N ARG A 111 -8.17 -7.47 9.75
CA ARG A 111 -9.45 -7.18 10.39
C ARG A 111 -9.27 -6.68 11.83
N GLU A 112 -8.33 -7.25 12.58
CA GLU A 112 -7.98 -6.80 13.94
C GLU A 112 -7.47 -5.35 13.93
N GLU A 113 -6.52 -5.01 13.05
CA GLU A 113 -5.99 -3.66 12.89
C GLU A 113 -7.08 -2.65 12.51
N ILE A 114 -7.92 -2.99 11.53
CA ILE A 114 -9.00 -2.14 11.04
C ILE A 114 -10.03 -1.86 12.13
N ARG A 115 -10.41 -2.88 12.90
CA ARG A 115 -11.34 -2.71 14.02
C ARG A 115 -10.76 -1.86 15.14
N ALA A 116 -9.45 -1.98 15.40
CA ALA A 116 -8.75 -1.13 16.35
C ALA A 116 -8.66 0.34 15.88
N GLY A 117 -8.65 0.56 14.56
CA GLY A 117 -8.44 1.85 13.91
C GLY A 117 -9.70 2.64 13.57
N GLN A 118 -10.87 2.33 14.16
CA GLN A 118 -12.14 2.96 13.81
C GLN A 118 -12.20 4.48 14.06
N ASP A 119 -11.32 5.03 14.88
CA ASP A 119 -11.25 6.46 15.17
C ASP A 119 -10.44 7.26 14.12
N ALA A 120 -9.81 6.62 13.13
CA ALA A 120 -9.17 7.30 12.01
C ALA A 120 -10.22 7.85 11.01
N ASP A 121 -9.85 8.79 10.14
CA ASP A 121 -10.74 9.35 9.11
C ASP A 121 -10.78 8.49 7.85
N LEU A 122 -9.67 7.83 7.51
CA LEU A 122 -9.51 6.96 6.36
C LEU A 122 -8.50 5.85 6.67
N ILE A 123 -8.43 4.87 5.79
CA ILE A 123 -7.46 3.76 5.87
C ILE A 123 -6.47 3.88 4.71
N VAL A 124 -5.19 3.70 5.00
CA VAL A 124 -4.13 3.57 4.00
C VAL A 124 -3.48 2.20 4.17
N ILE A 125 -3.54 1.40 3.12
CA ILE A 125 -2.81 0.14 2.98
C ILE A 125 -1.61 0.45 2.09
N GLU A 126 -0.39 0.39 2.63
CA GLU A 126 0.78 0.87 1.89
C GLU A 126 1.97 -0.10 1.91
N THR A 127 2.88 0.13 0.98
CA THR A 127 4.16 -0.61 0.86
C THR A 127 3.95 -2.12 0.66
N MET A 128 2.83 -2.49 0.05
CA MET A 128 2.48 -3.88 -0.19
C MET A 128 3.30 -4.44 -1.37
N THR A 129 3.89 -5.60 -1.18
CA THR A 129 4.76 -6.28 -2.17
C THR A 129 4.13 -7.53 -2.74
N ASP A 130 3.01 -7.97 -2.17
CA ASP A 130 2.23 -9.13 -2.59
C ASP A 130 0.77 -8.73 -2.84
N LEU A 131 0.27 -9.00 -4.05
CA LEU A 131 -1.12 -8.70 -4.39
C LEU A 131 -2.10 -9.55 -3.57
N TYR A 132 -1.74 -10.80 -3.24
CA TYR A 132 -2.62 -11.69 -2.50
C TYR A 132 -2.78 -11.22 -1.04
N GLU A 133 -1.70 -10.77 -0.42
CA GLU A 133 -1.74 -10.10 0.88
C GLU A 133 -2.54 -8.79 0.83
N THR A 134 -2.33 -7.97 -0.22
CA THR A 134 -3.06 -6.71 -0.41
C THR A 134 -4.56 -6.93 -0.55
N LYS A 135 -4.98 -8.01 -1.23
CA LYS A 135 -6.39 -8.42 -1.34
C LYS A 135 -6.98 -8.72 0.04
N ALA A 136 -6.26 -9.47 0.88
CA ALA A 136 -6.73 -9.76 2.24
C ALA A 136 -6.93 -8.49 3.06
N ALA A 137 -5.98 -7.55 2.98
CA ALA A 137 -6.06 -6.26 3.67
C ALA A 137 -7.23 -5.41 3.17
N LEU A 138 -7.39 -5.28 1.84
CA LEU A 138 -8.44 -4.48 1.24
C LEU A 138 -9.84 -5.06 1.51
N LEU A 139 -10.02 -6.38 1.39
CA LEU A 139 -11.28 -7.04 1.74
C LEU A 139 -11.62 -6.84 3.22
N ALA A 140 -10.65 -7.02 4.11
CA ALA A 140 -10.86 -6.77 5.53
C ALA A 140 -11.29 -5.32 5.79
N ALA A 141 -10.69 -4.33 5.08
CA ALA A 141 -11.04 -2.92 5.22
C ALA A 141 -12.47 -2.64 4.72
N LYS A 142 -12.83 -3.14 3.56
CA LYS A 142 -14.16 -2.90 2.95
C LYS A 142 -15.29 -3.60 3.71
N GLU A 143 -15.03 -4.76 4.28
CA GLU A 143 -16.05 -5.53 5.01
C GLU A 143 -16.21 -5.09 6.48
N ASN A 144 -15.20 -4.46 7.08
CA ASN A 144 -15.22 -4.09 8.50
C ASN A 144 -15.17 -2.57 8.76
N SER A 145 -15.20 -1.74 7.69
CA SER A 145 -15.19 -0.28 7.81
C SER A 145 -15.96 0.37 6.66
N GLY A 146 -16.61 1.50 6.94
CA GLY A 146 -17.21 2.36 5.91
C GLY A 146 -16.30 3.52 5.47
N LYS A 147 -15.02 3.49 5.83
CA LYS A 147 -14.08 4.58 5.54
C LYS A 147 -13.49 4.47 4.13
N PRO A 148 -13.05 5.61 3.54
CA PRO A 148 -12.25 5.56 2.32
C PRO A 148 -10.97 4.75 2.53
N VAL A 149 -10.59 3.95 1.52
CA VAL A 149 -9.41 3.10 1.54
C VAL A 149 -8.48 3.45 0.39
N ILE A 150 -7.28 3.89 0.71
CA ILE A 150 -6.20 4.10 -0.24
C ILE A 150 -5.29 2.87 -0.23
N CYS A 151 -4.99 2.32 -1.41
CA CYS A 151 -4.06 1.19 -1.54
C CYS A 151 -2.85 1.59 -2.37
N THR A 152 -1.65 1.43 -1.83
CA THR A 152 -0.41 1.61 -2.58
C THR A 152 0.47 0.36 -2.49
N MET A 153 1.04 -0.02 -3.62
CA MET A 153 1.95 -1.15 -3.72
C MET A 153 3.37 -0.68 -4.06
N THR A 154 4.33 -1.54 -3.77
CA THR A 154 5.75 -1.29 -4.02
C THR A 154 6.22 -2.14 -5.18
N PHE A 155 6.82 -1.49 -6.16
CA PHE A 155 7.30 -2.12 -7.39
C PHE A 155 8.81 -1.97 -7.53
N GLU A 156 9.41 -2.93 -8.24
CA GLU A 156 10.80 -2.91 -8.67
C GLU A 156 10.93 -2.22 -10.06
N PRO A 157 12.14 -1.86 -10.51
CA PRO A 157 12.33 -1.20 -11.80
C PRO A 157 11.82 -2.00 -13.02
N ASN A 158 11.60 -3.30 -12.86
CA ASN A 158 11.05 -4.19 -13.88
C ASN A 158 9.51 -4.14 -13.99
N LEU A 159 8.85 -3.17 -13.35
CA LEU A 159 7.39 -3.00 -13.32
C LEU A 159 6.64 -4.17 -12.65
N ARG A 160 7.30 -4.86 -11.73
CA ARG A 160 6.70 -5.95 -10.94
C ARG A 160 6.95 -5.75 -9.46
N THR A 161 6.06 -6.27 -8.65
CA THR A 161 6.30 -6.39 -7.21
C THR A 161 7.30 -7.51 -6.91
N PHE A 162 7.75 -7.60 -5.67
CA PHE A 162 8.65 -8.68 -5.21
C PHE A 162 8.08 -10.08 -5.50
N THR A 163 6.77 -10.28 -5.38
CA THR A 163 6.11 -11.57 -5.71
C THR A 163 5.74 -11.73 -7.17
N GLY A 164 6.14 -10.79 -8.04
CA GLY A 164 5.97 -10.87 -9.49
C GLY A 164 4.66 -10.27 -10.02
N CYS A 165 3.86 -9.60 -9.20
CA CYS A 165 2.64 -8.95 -9.64
C CYS A 165 2.94 -7.81 -10.62
N THR A 166 2.19 -7.73 -11.73
CA THR A 166 2.28 -6.63 -12.70
C THR A 166 1.54 -5.39 -12.22
N VAL A 167 1.94 -4.21 -12.70
CA VAL A 167 1.25 -2.95 -12.40
C VAL A 167 -0.22 -2.99 -12.86
N ALA A 168 -0.47 -3.54 -14.04
CA ALA A 168 -1.82 -3.69 -14.59
C ALA A 168 -2.70 -4.60 -13.72
N SER A 169 -2.17 -5.76 -13.31
CA SER A 169 -2.91 -6.69 -12.43
C SER A 169 -3.23 -6.07 -11.08
N ALA A 170 -2.29 -5.32 -10.51
CA ALA A 170 -2.50 -4.59 -9.26
C ALA A 170 -3.64 -3.55 -9.41
N ALA A 171 -3.56 -2.67 -10.41
CA ALA A 171 -4.55 -1.64 -10.66
C ALA A 171 -5.95 -2.23 -10.84
N MET A 172 -6.11 -3.22 -11.75
CA MET A 172 -7.39 -3.88 -12.02
C MET A 172 -7.98 -4.56 -10.77
N THR A 173 -7.13 -5.26 -10.01
CA THR A 173 -7.58 -5.99 -8.83
C THR A 173 -8.03 -5.05 -7.72
N LEU A 174 -7.25 -4.02 -7.42
CA LEU A 174 -7.54 -3.09 -6.34
C LEU A 174 -8.80 -2.24 -6.64
N GLU A 175 -8.96 -1.76 -7.89
CA GLU A 175 -10.18 -1.08 -8.30
C GLU A 175 -11.39 -2.03 -8.24
N GLY A 176 -11.26 -3.25 -8.76
CA GLY A 176 -12.33 -4.25 -8.74
C GLY A 176 -12.76 -4.67 -7.33
N LEU A 177 -11.89 -4.59 -6.34
CA LEU A 177 -12.19 -4.84 -4.92
C LEU A 177 -12.70 -3.61 -4.17
N GLY A 178 -12.80 -2.45 -4.83
CA GLY A 178 -13.40 -1.24 -4.29
C GLY A 178 -12.47 -0.36 -3.48
N ALA A 179 -11.17 -0.31 -3.81
CA ALA A 179 -10.29 0.76 -3.33
C ALA A 179 -10.84 2.12 -3.78
N ASP A 180 -10.63 3.17 -2.99
CA ASP A 180 -11.08 4.53 -3.31
C ASP A 180 -9.97 5.34 -4.00
N ALA A 181 -8.71 4.93 -3.86
CA ALA A 181 -7.55 5.42 -4.60
C ALA A 181 -6.48 4.33 -4.65
N VAL A 182 -5.70 4.31 -5.72
CA VAL A 182 -4.61 3.34 -5.90
C VAL A 182 -3.32 4.05 -6.29
N GLY A 183 -2.19 3.41 -6.03
CA GLY A 183 -0.92 4.04 -6.37
C GLY A 183 0.30 3.23 -5.99
N VAL A 184 1.40 3.96 -5.89
CA VAL A 184 2.73 3.40 -5.63
C VAL A 184 3.42 4.18 -4.52
N ASN A 185 4.21 3.48 -3.72
CA ASN A 185 5.05 4.11 -2.72
C ASN A 185 6.31 3.31 -2.43
N CYS A 186 7.32 3.97 -1.88
CA CYS A 186 8.57 3.37 -1.43
C CYS A 186 9.42 2.74 -2.56
N SER A 187 10.43 1.95 -2.20
CA SER A 187 11.42 1.25 -3.05
C SER A 187 12.28 2.19 -3.89
N LEU A 188 11.71 3.05 -4.67
CA LEU A 188 12.34 3.84 -5.73
C LEU A 188 12.20 5.35 -5.48
N GLY A 189 13.04 6.12 -6.15
CA GLY A 189 12.91 7.57 -6.26
C GLY A 189 11.83 7.99 -7.27
N PRO A 190 11.57 9.31 -7.39
CA PRO A 190 10.50 9.79 -8.26
C PRO A 190 10.70 9.44 -9.74
N ASP A 191 11.90 9.56 -10.27
CA ASP A 191 12.15 9.32 -11.70
C ASP A 191 11.99 7.83 -12.07
N GLU A 192 12.40 6.91 -11.19
CA GLU A 192 12.23 5.47 -11.38
C GLU A 192 10.78 5.03 -11.22
N LEU A 193 9.98 5.75 -10.40
CA LEU A 193 8.55 5.47 -10.25
C LEU A 193 7.71 5.97 -11.43
N TYR A 194 8.21 6.92 -12.23
CA TYR A 194 7.43 7.54 -13.31
C TYR A 194 6.85 6.51 -14.29
N PRO A 195 7.64 5.57 -14.88
CA PRO A 195 7.10 4.57 -15.80
C PRO A 195 6.10 3.61 -15.15
N ILE A 196 6.21 3.37 -13.85
CA ILE A 196 5.28 2.51 -13.11
C ILE A 196 3.92 3.20 -12.96
N VAL A 197 3.93 4.50 -12.61
CA VAL A 197 2.70 5.30 -12.49
C VAL A 197 2.06 5.52 -13.87
N GLU A 198 2.86 5.74 -14.91
CA GLU A 198 2.38 5.84 -16.29
C GLU A 198 1.67 4.57 -16.74
N GLU A 199 2.22 3.39 -16.42
CA GLU A 199 1.55 2.12 -16.69
C GLU A 199 0.27 1.96 -15.88
N MET A 200 0.31 2.26 -14.57
CA MET A 200 -0.86 2.17 -13.69
C MET A 200 -2.01 3.05 -14.18
N ALA A 201 -1.70 4.26 -14.67
CA ALA A 201 -2.67 5.21 -15.18
C ALA A 201 -3.53 4.67 -16.35
N LYS A 202 -3.05 3.66 -17.07
CA LYS A 202 -3.78 3.02 -18.19
C LYS A 202 -4.83 2.01 -17.72
N TRP A 203 -4.73 1.53 -16.47
CA TRP A 203 -5.46 0.38 -15.97
C TRP A 203 -6.43 0.69 -14.83
N THR A 204 -6.60 1.96 -14.48
CA THR A 204 -7.52 2.37 -13.42
C THR A 204 -8.18 3.69 -13.73
N THR A 205 -9.43 3.86 -13.29
CA THR A 205 -10.15 5.15 -13.31
C THR A 205 -10.01 5.91 -12.00
N LEU A 206 -9.51 5.25 -10.96
CA LEU A 206 -9.40 5.81 -9.61
C LEU A 206 -8.37 6.95 -9.53
N PRO A 207 -8.47 7.81 -8.50
CA PRO A 207 -7.41 8.74 -8.15
C PRO A 207 -6.07 8.03 -7.96
N LEU A 208 -5.02 8.60 -8.54
CA LEU A 208 -3.67 8.06 -8.44
C LEU A 208 -2.90 8.67 -7.27
N VAL A 209 -2.17 7.82 -6.57
CA VAL A 209 -1.35 8.15 -5.40
C VAL A 209 0.12 7.89 -5.71
N VAL A 210 0.99 8.84 -5.43
CA VAL A 210 2.44 8.64 -5.52
C VAL A 210 3.15 9.13 -4.27
N LYS A 211 3.97 8.26 -3.66
CA LYS A 211 4.76 8.58 -2.46
C LYS A 211 6.18 8.00 -2.62
N PRO A 212 7.06 8.65 -3.40
CA PRO A 212 8.41 8.14 -3.64
C PRO A 212 9.31 8.32 -2.43
N ASN A 213 10.43 7.61 -2.44
CA ASN A 213 11.56 7.89 -1.56
C ASN A 213 12.27 9.19 -2.01
N ALA A 214 13.06 9.78 -1.12
CA ALA A 214 13.97 10.87 -1.47
C ALA A 214 15.20 10.33 -2.22
N GLY A 215 14.96 9.67 -3.37
CA GLY A 215 15.94 8.92 -4.12
C GLY A 215 16.18 7.50 -3.60
N LEU A 216 17.27 6.87 -4.05
CA LEU A 216 17.73 5.59 -3.51
C LEU A 216 18.66 5.83 -2.31
N PRO A 217 18.68 4.94 -1.32
CA PRO A 217 19.62 5.06 -0.22
C PRO A 217 21.06 4.85 -0.71
N ASP A 218 21.98 5.65 -0.23
CA ASP A 218 23.40 5.44 -0.46
C ASP A 218 23.80 4.03 0.04
N PRO A 219 24.46 3.21 -0.78
CA PRO A 219 24.75 1.82 -0.44
C PRO A 219 25.75 1.66 0.73
N VAL A 220 26.48 2.71 1.09
CA VAL A 220 27.47 2.69 2.18
C VAL A 220 26.90 3.28 3.46
N THR A 221 26.25 4.44 3.37
CA THR A 221 25.74 5.18 4.53
C THR A 221 24.28 4.88 4.84
N GLY A 222 23.52 4.39 3.86
CA GLY A 222 22.06 4.21 3.95
C GLY A 222 21.27 5.54 3.93
N GLU A 223 21.95 6.67 3.70
CA GLU A 223 21.33 7.98 3.67
C GLU A 223 20.64 8.25 2.32
N TYR A 224 19.56 9.02 2.38
CA TYR A 224 18.84 9.52 1.20
C TYR A 224 19.36 10.91 0.89
N LEU A 225 19.90 11.11 -0.31
CA LEU A 225 20.68 12.30 -0.67
C LEU A 225 19.92 13.30 -1.55
N VAL A 226 18.77 12.93 -2.09
CA VAL A 226 17.95 13.84 -2.91
C VAL A 226 17.42 14.96 -2.03
N ASP A 227 17.71 16.20 -2.42
CA ASP A 227 17.28 17.37 -1.66
C ASP A 227 15.81 17.75 -1.92
N PRO A 228 15.21 18.65 -1.11
CA PRO A 228 13.81 19.02 -1.26
C PRO A 228 13.46 19.63 -2.62
N ALA A 229 14.35 20.43 -3.24
CA ALA A 229 14.08 21.08 -4.52
C ALA A 229 14.16 20.07 -5.67
N GLU A 230 15.15 19.19 -5.66
CA GLU A 230 15.31 18.10 -6.61
C GLU A 230 14.10 17.14 -6.53
N PHE A 231 13.71 16.75 -5.31
CA PHE A 231 12.53 15.95 -5.08
C PHE A 231 11.25 16.58 -5.65
N ALA A 232 11.02 17.87 -5.37
CA ALA A 232 9.83 18.58 -5.84
C ALA A 232 9.79 18.65 -7.37
N ASN A 233 10.93 18.96 -8.02
CA ASN A 233 11.05 19.01 -9.48
C ASN A 233 10.78 17.65 -10.15
N ALA A 234 11.13 16.55 -9.48
CA ALA A 234 10.85 15.22 -9.99
C ALA A 234 9.38 14.83 -9.75
N VAL A 235 8.85 15.12 -8.56
CA VAL A 235 7.47 14.78 -8.18
C VAL A 235 6.43 15.54 -9.01
N VAL A 236 6.67 16.79 -9.36
CA VAL A 236 5.73 17.59 -10.16
C VAL A 236 5.45 16.99 -11.54
N LYS A 237 6.37 16.21 -12.09
CA LYS A 237 6.18 15.53 -13.39
C LYS A 237 4.96 14.59 -13.41
N PHE A 238 4.61 14.01 -12.27
CA PHE A 238 3.43 13.13 -12.14
C PHE A 238 2.11 13.88 -12.37
N ALA A 239 2.08 15.21 -12.30
CA ALA A 239 0.91 16.00 -12.65
C ALA A 239 0.46 15.76 -14.09
N GLN A 240 1.39 15.49 -15.00
CA GLN A 240 1.11 15.15 -16.40
C GLN A 240 0.39 13.80 -16.57
N LEU A 241 0.54 12.91 -15.61
CA LEU A 241 -0.16 11.62 -15.54
C LEU A 241 -1.52 11.72 -14.82
N GLY A 242 -1.87 12.91 -14.33
CA GLY A 242 -3.10 13.13 -13.58
C GLY A 242 -3.09 12.53 -12.17
N VAL A 243 -1.93 12.43 -11.56
CA VAL A 243 -1.83 12.08 -10.13
C VAL A 243 -2.43 13.20 -9.30
N THR A 244 -3.22 12.87 -8.31
CA THR A 244 -3.94 13.83 -7.45
C THR A 244 -3.58 13.72 -5.98
N VAL A 245 -2.95 12.63 -5.55
CA VAL A 245 -2.50 12.45 -4.17
C VAL A 245 -0.99 12.26 -4.16
N TYR A 246 -0.31 13.17 -3.49
CA TYR A 246 1.14 13.25 -3.42
C TYR A 246 1.63 13.10 -1.99
N GLY A 247 2.77 12.49 -1.83
CA GLY A 247 3.44 12.38 -0.55
C GLY A 247 4.90 11.99 -0.71
N GLY A 248 5.46 11.47 0.35
CA GLY A 248 6.81 10.94 0.35
C GLY A 248 6.93 9.74 1.27
N CYS A 249 7.92 8.88 1.01
CA CYS A 249 8.22 7.71 1.82
C CYS A 249 9.59 7.84 2.47
N CYS A 250 10.47 6.86 2.36
CA CYS A 250 11.76 6.85 3.04
C CYS A 250 12.65 8.04 2.62
N GLY A 251 13.38 8.61 3.58
CA GLY A 251 14.24 9.76 3.38
C GLY A 251 13.53 11.12 3.32
N THR A 252 12.23 11.18 2.98
CA THR A 252 11.51 12.44 2.90
C THR A 252 11.30 13.09 4.26
N THR A 253 11.42 14.40 4.29
CA THR A 253 11.25 15.27 5.46
C THR A 253 10.11 16.27 5.22
N PRO A 254 9.67 17.03 6.23
CA PRO A 254 8.71 18.11 6.03
C PRO A 254 9.13 19.12 4.95
N ALA A 255 10.42 19.39 4.81
CA ALA A 255 10.93 20.28 3.77
C ALA A 255 10.69 19.75 2.35
N HIS A 256 10.81 18.44 2.13
CA HIS A 256 10.48 17.81 0.84
C HIS A 256 8.99 17.96 0.51
N ILE A 257 8.14 17.71 1.50
CA ILE A 257 6.67 17.85 1.33
C ILE A 257 6.31 19.31 1.05
N ARG A 258 6.90 20.27 1.76
CA ARG A 258 6.65 21.70 1.51
C ARG A 258 7.08 22.11 0.13
N ALA A 259 8.28 21.75 -0.30
CA ALA A 259 8.79 22.10 -1.63
C ALA A 259 7.92 21.49 -2.75
N ALA A 260 7.49 20.23 -2.60
CA ALA A 260 6.57 19.59 -3.53
C ALA A 260 5.21 20.28 -3.57
N TYR A 261 4.64 20.63 -2.41
CA TYR A 261 3.37 21.34 -2.30
C TYR A 261 3.42 22.71 -3.02
N ASP A 262 4.44 23.52 -2.73
CA ASP A 262 4.60 24.85 -3.31
C ASP A 262 4.69 24.82 -4.85
N LEU A 263 5.29 23.77 -5.41
CA LEU A 263 5.42 23.62 -6.84
C LEU A 263 4.13 23.05 -7.46
N LEU A 264 3.49 22.09 -6.82
CA LEU A 264 2.22 21.50 -7.29
C LEU A 264 1.07 22.50 -7.25
N GLU A 265 1.02 23.41 -6.27
CA GLU A 265 0.01 24.45 -6.18
C GLU A 265 0.01 25.39 -7.41
N GLN A 266 1.15 25.52 -8.10
CA GLN A 266 1.33 26.31 -9.31
C GLN A 266 1.28 25.47 -10.60
N THR A 267 1.05 24.17 -10.50
CA THR A 267 1.10 23.23 -11.61
C THR A 267 -0.30 22.76 -11.97
N GLU A 268 -0.62 22.82 -13.26
CA GLU A 268 -1.86 22.24 -13.77
C GLU A 268 -1.76 20.70 -13.77
N ILE A 269 -2.67 20.05 -13.06
CA ILE A 269 -2.78 18.59 -13.05
C ILE A 269 -3.60 18.15 -14.24
N ALA A 270 -3.07 17.26 -15.06
CA ALA A 270 -3.76 16.70 -16.20
C ALA A 270 -5.05 15.97 -15.76
N LYS A 271 -6.15 16.30 -16.44
CA LYS A 271 -7.41 15.63 -16.17
C LYS A 271 -7.42 14.23 -16.76
N ARG A 272 -7.79 13.26 -15.94
CA ARG A 272 -7.98 11.87 -16.35
C ARG A 272 -9.44 11.62 -16.72
N GLU A 273 -9.89 12.25 -17.81
CA GLU A 273 -11.25 12.11 -18.34
C GLU A 273 -11.30 11.03 -19.43
N ASN A 274 -12.41 10.31 -19.53
CA ASN A 274 -12.68 9.31 -20.57
C ASN A 274 -11.64 8.17 -20.67
N ILE A 275 -11.07 7.77 -19.53
CA ILE A 275 -10.17 6.61 -19.50
C ILE A 275 -10.96 5.36 -19.89
N GLN A 276 -10.55 4.73 -20.97
CA GLN A 276 -11.14 3.45 -21.39
C GLN A 276 -10.19 2.34 -20.94
N ILE A 277 -10.56 1.67 -19.84
CA ILE A 277 -9.83 0.47 -19.43
C ILE A 277 -10.17 -0.65 -20.42
N PRO A 278 -9.17 -1.31 -21.01
CA PRO A 278 -9.40 -2.45 -21.90
C PRO A 278 -10.17 -3.56 -21.16
N ALA A 279 -11.11 -4.20 -21.84
CA ALA A 279 -11.73 -5.41 -21.31
C ALA A 279 -10.66 -6.50 -21.15
N ALA A 280 -10.45 -6.96 -19.91
CA ALA A 280 -9.40 -7.90 -19.58
C ALA A 280 -9.77 -8.74 -18.36
N VAL A 281 -9.06 -9.86 -18.19
CA VAL A 281 -8.96 -10.62 -16.94
C VAL A 281 -7.49 -10.73 -16.54
N CYS A 282 -7.20 -10.88 -15.27
CA CYS A 282 -5.84 -10.99 -14.82
C CYS A 282 -5.65 -12.07 -13.74
N SER A 283 -4.47 -12.67 -13.76
CA SER A 283 -3.83 -13.26 -12.58
C SER A 283 -2.94 -12.21 -11.92
N ALA A 284 -2.22 -12.56 -10.87
CA ALA A 284 -1.24 -11.63 -10.29
C ALA A 284 -0.13 -11.27 -11.30
N SER A 285 0.30 -12.19 -12.13
CA SER A 285 1.49 -12.06 -12.99
C SER A 285 1.19 -11.76 -14.46
N GLU A 286 -0.06 -11.92 -14.91
CA GLU A 286 -0.45 -11.79 -16.32
C GLU A 286 -1.80 -11.12 -16.49
N VAL A 287 -1.95 -10.40 -17.61
CA VAL A 287 -3.21 -9.81 -18.06
C VAL A 287 -3.56 -10.37 -19.43
N VAL A 288 -4.79 -10.85 -19.58
CA VAL A 288 -5.33 -11.34 -20.84
C VAL A 288 -6.40 -10.35 -21.32
N LEU A 289 -6.12 -9.69 -22.45
CA LEU A 289 -7.07 -8.80 -23.10
C LEU A 289 -8.22 -9.60 -23.76
N ILE A 290 -9.43 -9.09 -23.62
CA ILE A 290 -10.63 -9.61 -24.31
C ILE A 290 -10.93 -8.68 -25.50
N ASP A 291 -9.97 -8.59 -26.42
CA ASP A 291 -9.97 -7.77 -27.63
C ASP A 291 -10.46 -8.53 -28.88
N GLN A 292 -10.61 -9.84 -28.75
CA GLN A 292 -11.11 -10.77 -29.76
C GLN A 292 -11.78 -11.98 -29.08
N PRO A 293 -12.48 -12.86 -29.80
CA PRO A 293 -13.00 -14.10 -29.22
C PRO A 293 -11.92 -14.88 -28.47
N ARG A 294 -12.16 -15.19 -27.22
CA ARG A 294 -11.25 -15.97 -26.36
C ARG A 294 -11.93 -17.28 -25.97
N ILE A 295 -11.15 -18.35 -25.95
CA ILE A 295 -11.63 -19.65 -25.50
C ILE A 295 -11.34 -19.76 -24.00
N ILE A 296 -12.37 -20.05 -23.22
CA ILE A 296 -12.23 -20.30 -21.77
C ILE A 296 -12.36 -21.80 -21.58
N GLY A 297 -11.30 -22.42 -21.04
CA GLY A 297 -11.34 -23.83 -20.66
C GLY A 297 -12.26 -24.03 -19.44
N GLU A 298 -13.02 -25.17 -19.43
CA GLU A 298 -14.00 -25.45 -18.37
C GLU A 298 -13.71 -26.80 -17.70
N ARG A 299 -12.49 -27.32 -17.80
CA ARG A 299 -12.16 -28.66 -17.33
C ARG A 299 -12.18 -28.84 -15.83
N ILE A 300 -11.90 -27.78 -15.09
CA ILE A 300 -11.84 -27.75 -13.63
C ILE A 300 -13.26 -27.52 -13.05
N ASN A 301 -14.22 -28.27 -13.54
CA ASN A 301 -15.59 -28.22 -13.06
C ASN A 301 -16.04 -29.63 -12.58
N PRO A 302 -16.44 -29.80 -11.31
CA PRO A 302 -16.83 -31.11 -10.78
C PRO A 302 -18.20 -31.58 -11.25
N THR A 303 -19.01 -30.70 -11.88
CA THR A 303 -20.36 -31.05 -12.31
C THR A 303 -20.33 -32.17 -13.37
N GLY A 304 -21.00 -33.26 -13.08
CA GLY A 304 -21.02 -34.44 -13.96
C GLY A 304 -19.75 -35.27 -14.03
N LYS A 305 -18.66 -34.85 -13.40
CA LYS A 305 -17.34 -35.50 -13.46
C LYS A 305 -17.05 -36.26 -12.14
N LYS A 306 -17.46 -37.53 -12.08
CA LYS A 306 -17.37 -38.36 -10.86
C LYS A 306 -15.94 -38.44 -10.32
N ARG A 307 -14.92 -38.65 -11.20
CA ARG A 307 -13.52 -38.75 -10.79
C ARG A 307 -12.99 -37.44 -10.24
N PHE A 308 -13.33 -36.30 -10.88
CA PHE A 308 -12.93 -34.99 -10.39
C PHE A 308 -13.52 -34.67 -9.02
N LYS A 309 -14.81 -35.03 -8.84
CA LYS A 309 -15.50 -34.89 -7.55
C LYS A 309 -14.85 -35.71 -6.43
N ALA A 310 -14.43 -36.95 -6.74
CA ALA A 310 -13.71 -37.81 -5.81
C ALA A 310 -12.32 -37.24 -5.48
N ALA A 311 -11.62 -36.70 -6.47
CA ALA A 311 -10.32 -36.05 -6.26
C ALA A 311 -10.43 -34.82 -5.33
N LEU A 312 -11.45 -33.98 -5.50
CA LEU A 312 -11.71 -32.85 -4.59
C LEU A 312 -11.99 -33.33 -3.16
N GLN A 313 -12.81 -34.38 -3.00
CA GLN A 313 -13.13 -34.94 -1.68
C GLN A 313 -11.93 -35.58 -1.00
N ALA A 314 -11.01 -36.17 -1.77
CA ALA A 314 -9.78 -36.78 -1.30
C ALA A 314 -8.60 -35.81 -1.18
N ASN A 315 -8.78 -34.55 -1.55
CA ASN A 315 -7.70 -33.54 -1.68
C ASN A 315 -6.54 -34.02 -2.58
N ASP A 316 -6.88 -34.75 -3.66
CA ASP A 316 -5.93 -35.23 -4.68
C ASP A 316 -5.54 -34.04 -5.60
N MET A 317 -4.60 -33.25 -5.11
CA MET A 317 -4.13 -32.03 -5.81
C MET A 317 -3.42 -32.38 -7.11
N ASP A 318 -2.70 -33.51 -7.20
CA ASP A 318 -1.98 -33.90 -8.40
C ASP A 318 -2.96 -34.12 -9.55
N TYR A 319 -4.05 -34.83 -9.32
CA TYR A 319 -5.08 -35.01 -10.34
C TYR A 319 -5.76 -33.71 -10.74
N ILE A 320 -6.02 -32.80 -9.77
CA ILE A 320 -6.65 -31.49 -10.03
C ILE A 320 -5.71 -30.63 -10.90
N LEU A 321 -4.43 -30.57 -10.56
CA LEU A 321 -3.41 -29.84 -11.32
C LEU A 321 -3.23 -30.39 -12.72
N ASP A 322 -3.21 -31.71 -12.90
CA ASP A 322 -3.18 -32.34 -14.21
C ASP A 322 -4.36 -31.92 -15.09
N GLN A 323 -5.55 -31.79 -14.51
CA GLN A 323 -6.71 -31.29 -15.26
C GLN A 323 -6.56 -29.82 -15.66
N ALA A 324 -5.94 -28.98 -14.79
CA ALA A 324 -5.66 -27.59 -15.10
C ALA A 324 -4.64 -27.45 -16.25
N VAL A 325 -3.56 -28.25 -16.22
CA VAL A 325 -2.54 -28.25 -17.28
C VAL A 325 -3.10 -28.73 -18.63
N GLN A 326 -4.04 -29.69 -18.60
CA GLN A 326 -4.67 -30.19 -19.83
C GLN A 326 -5.74 -29.25 -20.44
N GLN A 327 -6.17 -28.27 -19.68
CA GLN A 327 -7.16 -27.26 -20.07
C GLN A 327 -6.55 -26.14 -20.89
#